data_9c8c3aaf44ba6d375d73b0956e5e3163
#
_entry.id   9c8c3aaf44ba6d375d73b0956e5e3163
#
_cell.length_a   1.000
_cell.length_b   1.000
_cell.length_c   1.000
_cell.angle_alpha   90.00
_cell.angle_beta   90.00
_cell.angle_gamma   90.00
#
_symmetry.space_group_name_H-M   'P 1'
#
loop_
_entity.id
_entity.type
_entity.pdbx_description
1 polymer ?
#
loop_
_entity_poly.entity_id
_entity_poly.type
_entity_poly.pdbx_seq_one_letter_code
_entity_poly.pdbx_strand_id
1 'polypeptide(L)'
;MNQPFEAMVNATERPRVLVAEDQEDVIAALRLLLKNNGYDVDFVKSPPDALSRLRNGSFDAVLLDLNYSRDTTSGTEGLELLSRVQELDNTLAVVVMTAWGSVDLAVKAMHRGACDFVQKPWDNTELLKVLDQQMQRSRGLRKKREQEQQEQQEAAQVQRSLMPGEIDAPNGLDIAASSQSARTVGGDYYDVVPLGGERIAICIADVVGKGMAAALLMSNLQAAVRMLAPHVTHPRELCNQVNDVVSSHAVPGKFISFFYGVIDGSTMRMTYTNAGHNWPVLARTGDFCERLSSDDVVLGTVREWEYHEKEIDLRPGDRLVLFTDGITEAANSHGAELGEDNLVGLVSKNIQLPAADLKDCILQSTLAHCNDVLVDDATLIVVAVQ
;
A
#
# COMPACT_ATOMS: atom_id res chain seq x y z
N MET A 1 27.96 -39.00 -21.75
CA MET A 1 28.16 -37.80 -22.56
C MET A 1 27.84 -36.61 -21.68
N ASN A 2 28.86 -36.02 -21.07
CA ASN A 2 28.76 -34.85 -20.24
C ASN A 2 28.77 -33.60 -21.13
N GLN A 3 27.73 -32.81 -21.13
CA GLN A 3 27.80 -31.45 -21.61
C GLN A 3 28.20 -30.54 -20.45
N PRO A 4 29.16 -29.65 -20.64
CA PRO A 4 29.56 -28.72 -19.64
C PRO A 4 28.49 -27.59 -19.52
N PHE A 5 28.13 -27.31 -18.31
CA PHE A 5 27.33 -26.14 -17.90
C PHE A 5 28.22 -24.90 -18.19
N GLU A 6 27.99 -24.29 -19.34
CA GLU A 6 28.55 -22.97 -19.62
C GLU A 6 27.86 -21.96 -18.69
N ALA A 7 28.60 -21.52 -17.69
CA ALA A 7 28.24 -20.36 -16.90
C ALA A 7 28.07 -19.17 -17.85
N MET A 8 26.86 -18.70 -18.04
CA MET A 8 26.59 -17.39 -18.64
C MET A 8 27.25 -16.34 -17.74
N VAL A 9 28.42 -15.94 -18.12
CA VAL A 9 29.10 -14.75 -17.63
C VAL A 9 28.23 -13.57 -18.11
N ASN A 10 27.38 -13.08 -17.24
CA ASN A 10 26.73 -11.78 -17.44
C ASN A 10 27.84 -10.78 -17.73
N ALA A 11 27.85 -10.21 -18.91
CA ALA A 11 28.70 -9.06 -19.24
C ALA A 11 28.41 -8.00 -18.18
N THR A 12 29.34 -7.78 -17.28
CA THR A 12 29.23 -6.74 -16.24
C THR A 12 29.20 -5.41 -16.97
N GLU A 13 28.01 -4.81 -17.04
CA GLU A 13 27.86 -3.43 -17.49
C GLU A 13 28.83 -2.56 -16.68
N ARG A 14 29.55 -1.66 -17.37
CA ARG A 14 30.49 -0.76 -16.70
C ARG A 14 29.73 0.10 -15.71
N PRO A 15 30.25 0.27 -14.47
CA PRO A 15 29.58 1.12 -13.49
C PRO A 15 29.40 2.53 -14.03
N ARG A 16 28.19 3.07 -13.91
CA ARG A 16 27.84 4.41 -14.38
C ARG A 16 27.93 5.42 -13.27
N VAL A 17 28.75 6.45 -13.45
CA VAL A 17 28.97 7.51 -12.48
C VAL A 17 28.51 8.86 -13.07
N LEU A 18 27.64 9.56 -12.37
CA LEU A 18 27.34 10.95 -12.68
C LEU A 18 28.29 11.85 -11.91
N VAL A 19 29.01 12.72 -12.60
CA VAL A 19 29.88 13.74 -12.00
C VAL A 19 29.22 15.11 -12.15
N ALA A 20 28.88 15.72 -11.03
CA ALA A 20 28.32 17.07 -10.96
C ALA A 20 29.41 18.04 -10.47
N GLU A 21 30.05 18.73 -11.41
CA GLU A 21 31.23 19.58 -11.24
C GLU A 21 31.22 20.68 -12.30
N ASP A 22 31.52 21.92 -11.95
CA ASP A 22 31.52 23.07 -12.90
C ASP A 22 32.92 23.46 -13.39
N GLN A 23 33.99 23.02 -12.73
CA GLN A 23 35.37 23.35 -13.08
C GLN A 23 35.92 22.43 -14.17
N GLU A 24 36.27 22.97 -15.32
CA GLU A 24 36.75 22.22 -16.50
C GLU A 24 38.01 21.38 -16.23
N ASP A 25 38.93 21.88 -15.46
CA ASP A 25 40.19 21.17 -15.14
C ASP A 25 39.92 19.95 -14.25
N VAL A 26 38.97 20.07 -13.31
CA VAL A 26 38.52 18.99 -12.44
C VAL A 26 37.78 17.93 -13.26
N ILE A 27 36.88 18.37 -14.15
CA ILE A 27 36.16 17.49 -15.09
C ILE A 27 37.14 16.71 -15.97
N ALA A 28 38.15 17.37 -16.51
CA ALA A 28 39.15 16.73 -17.38
C ALA A 28 39.93 15.66 -16.62
N ALA A 29 40.35 15.95 -15.38
CA ALA A 29 41.09 15.02 -14.52
C ALA A 29 40.23 13.79 -14.15
N LEU A 30 38.97 14.03 -13.71
CA LEU A 30 38.02 12.95 -13.36
C LEU A 30 37.66 12.09 -14.57
N ARG A 31 37.48 12.72 -15.74
CA ARG A 31 37.19 11.99 -16.98
C ARG A 31 38.28 11.01 -17.33
N LEU A 32 39.56 11.44 -17.24
CA LEU A 32 40.69 10.59 -17.53
C LEU A 32 40.83 9.46 -16.50
N LEU A 33 40.70 9.79 -15.21
CA LEU A 33 40.80 8.86 -14.12
C LEU A 33 39.73 7.75 -14.22
N LEU A 34 38.46 8.14 -14.27
CA LEU A 34 37.32 7.22 -14.20
C LEU A 34 37.22 6.35 -15.46
N LYS A 35 37.40 6.92 -16.66
CA LYS A 35 37.36 6.15 -17.92
C LYS A 35 38.47 5.13 -17.99
N ASN A 36 39.70 5.45 -17.55
CA ASN A 36 40.83 4.54 -17.54
C ASN A 36 40.66 3.38 -16.54
N ASN A 37 39.80 3.58 -15.54
CA ASN A 37 39.48 2.55 -14.54
C ASN A 37 38.14 1.84 -14.80
N GLY A 38 37.60 1.93 -16.03
CA GLY A 38 36.49 1.12 -16.48
C GLY A 38 35.10 1.64 -16.13
N TYR A 39 34.97 2.89 -15.69
CA TYR A 39 33.66 3.53 -15.46
C TYR A 39 33.09 4.14 -16.73
N ASP A 40 31.77 4.10 -16.85
CA ASP A 40 31.02 4.95 -17.76
C ASP A 40 30.60 6.24 -17.01
N VAL A 41 30.91 7.41 -17.60
CA VAL A 41 30.85 8.67 -16.85
C VAL A 41 30.10 9.74 -17.63
N ASP A 42 29.07 10.28 -17.02
CA ASP A 42 28.35 11.46 -17.47
C ASP A 42 28.79 12.68 -16.62
N PHE A 43 28.92 13.83 -17.27
CA PHE A 43 29.30 15.08 -16.61
C PHE A 43 28.21 16.13 -16.76
N VAL A 44 27.92 16.83 -15.67
CA VAL A 44 26.99 17.96 -15.63
C VAL A 44 27.60 19.11 -14.83
N LYS A 45 27.26 20.35 -15.22
CA LYS A 45 27.90 21.54 -14.66
C LYS A 45 26.99 22.33 -13.72
N SER A 46 25.76 21.87 -13.52
CA SER A 46 24.80 22.58 -12.67
C SER A 46 23.90 21.61 -11.92
N PRO A 47 23.38 22.00 -10.73
CA PRO A 47 22.40 21.23 -9.99
C PRO A 47 21.13 20.87 -10.77
N PRO A 48 20.50 21.76 -11.57
CA PRO A 48 19.34 21.41 -12.40
C PRO A 48 19.64 20.31 -13.43
N ASP A 49 20.82 20.39 -14.08
CA ASP A 49 21.22 19.37 -15.07
C ASP A 49 21.46 18.02 -14.39
N ALA A 50 22.05 18.01 -13.18
CA ALA A 50 22.23 16.79 -12.40
C ALA A 50 20.89 16.09 -12.11
N LEU A 51 19.90 16.83 -11.60
CA LEU A 51 18.56 16.31 -11.32
C LEU A 51 17.85 15.84 -12.59
N SER A 52 17.97 16.58 -13.69
CA SER A 52 17.41 16.16 -14.98
C SER A 52 18.03 14.84 -15.47
N ARG A 53 19.35 14.70 -15.33
CA ARG A 53 20.07 13.50 -15.74
C ARG A 53 19.71 12.29 -14.90
N LEU A 54 19.56 12.46 -13.56
CA LEU A 54 19.17 11.41 -12.63
C LEU A 54 17.73 10.92 -12.84
N ARG A 55 16.83 11.81 -13.26
CA ARG A 55 15.44 11.42 -13.59
C ARG A 55 15.33 10.61 -14.89
N ASN A 56 16.24 10.83 -15.83
CA ASN A 56 16.18 10.24 -17.17
C ASN A 56 17.21 9.13 -17.40
N GLY A 57 17.99 8.75 -16.39
CA GLY A 57 19.02 7.73 -16.51
C GLY A 57 19.31 7.02 -15.20
N SER A 58 19.84 5.80 -15.27
CA SER A 58 20.29 5.04 -14.12
C SER A 58 21.78 5.26 -13.88
N PHE A 59 22.18 5.44 -12.62
CA PHE A 59 23.55 5.61 -12.19
C PHE A 59 23.84 4.74 -10.97
N ASP A 60 25.09 4.25 -10.86
CA ASP A 60 25.56 3.50 -9.69
C ASP A 60 26.07 4.42 -8.59
N ALA A 61 26.63 5.58 -8.96
CA ALA A 61 27.08 6.60 -8.03
C ALA A 61 26.95 8.01 -8.59
N VAL A 62 26.92 8.98 -7.68
CA VAL A 62 27.08 10.40 -7.99
C VAL A 62 28.32 10.92 -7.27
N LEU A 63 29.20 11.55 -8.00
CA LEU A 63 30.33 12.33 -7.47
C LEU A 63 29.95 13.80 -7.58
N LEU A 64 29.73 14.45 -6.44
CA LEU A 64 29.10 15.76 -6.36
C LEU A 64 30.02 16.79 -5.73
N ASP A 65 30.31 17.86 -6.46
CA ASP A 65 30.93 19.03 -5.84
C ASP A 65 29.92 19.78 -4.97
N LEU A 66 30.36 20.21 -3.80
CA LEU A 66 29.53 21.02 -2.92
C LEU A 66 29.57 22.52 -3.28
N ASN A 67 30.62 22.98 -3.98
CA ASN A 67 30.85 24.36 -4.30
C ASN A 67 30.68 24.63 -5.81
N TYR A 68 29.62 25.32 -6.19
CA TYR A 68 29.39 25.81 -7.55
C TYR A 68 29.77 27.29 -7.69
N SER A 69 29.97 27.75 -8.92
CA SER A 69 30.48 29.09 -9.27
C SER A 69 29.66 30.25 -8.72
N ARG A 70 28.42 30.06 -8.33
CA ARG A 70 27.57 31.10 -7.69
C ARG A 70 27.79 31.22 -6.19
N ASP A 71 28.30 30.17 -5.54
CA ASP A 71 28.58 30.13 -4.11
C ASP A 71 29.85 29.34 -3.83
N THR A 72 30.98 30.03 -3.91
CA THR A 72 32.31 29.39 -3.79
C THR A 72 32.69 28.99 -2.36
N THR A 73 31.88 29.32 -1.35
CA THR A 73 32.26 29.15 0.07
C THR A 73 31.22 28.53 0.96
N SER A 74 29.91 28.67 0.73
CA SER A 74 28.86 28.15 1.65
C SER A 74 28.47 26.73 1.40
N GLY A 75 28.63 26.23 0.18
CA GLY A 75 28.24 24.87 -0.23
C GLY A 75 26.72 24.64 -0.22
N THR A 76 25.90 25.68 -0.13
CA THR A 76 24.44 25.58 0.02
C THR A 76 23.81 24.91 -1.19
N GLU A 77 24.23 25.26 -2.42
CA GLU A 77 23.69 24.69 -3.66
C GLU A 77 23.97 23.17 -3.75
N GLY A 78 25.19 22.73 -3.41
CA GLY A 78 25.54 21.31 -3.39
C GLY A 78 24.80 20.51 -2.32
N LEU A 79 24.60 21.11 -1.13
CA LEU A 79 23.82 20.48 -0.06
C LEU A 79 22.32 20.38 -0.41
N GLU A 80 21.75 21.36 -1.13
CA GLU A 80 20.37 21.28 -1.63
C GLU A 80 20.25 20.22 -2.71
N LEU A 81 21.21 20.17 -3.65
CA LEU A 81 21.25 19.12 -4.66
C LEU A 81 21.30 17.73 -4.02
N LEU A 82 22.18 17.54 -3.02
CA LEU A 82 22.28 16.29 -2.28
C LEU A 82 20.94 15.88 -1.66
N SER A 83 20.24 16.79 -0.99
CA SER A 83 18.92 16.49 -0.40
C SER A 83 17.92 16.03 -1.46
N ARG A 84 17.87 16.71 -2.61
CA ARG A 84 16.97 16.33 -3.71
C ARG A 84 17.36 15.01 -4.38
N VAL A 85 18.64 14.68 -4.46
CA VAL A 85 19.11 13.37 -4.94
C VAL A 85 18.66 12.25 -4.00
N GLN A 86 18.76 12.49 -2.69
CA GLN A 86 18.29 11.52 -1.68
C GLN A 86 16.76 11.34 -1.68
N GLU A 87 16.00 12.38 -2.00
CA GLU A 87 14.54 12.29 -2.20
C GLU A 87 14.18 11.46 -3.44
N LEU A 88 14.99 11.54 -4.51
CA LEU A 88 14.77 10.76 -5.73
C LEU A 88 15.14 9.28 -5.55
N ASP A 89 16.30 9.01 -4.97
CA ASP A 89 16.79 7.65 -4.71
C ASP A 89 17.73 7.64 -3.50
N ASN A 90 17.22 7.25 -2.35
CA ASN A 90 17.98 7.17 -1.09
C ASN A 90 18.94 5.95 -1.03
N THR A 91 18.94 5.10 -2.05
CA THR A 91 19.88 4.00 -2.18
C THR A 91 21.06 4.34 -3.08
N LEU A 92 21.01 5.46 -3.81
CA LEU A 92 22.07 5.88 -4.71
C LEU A 92 23.31 6.32 -3.92
N ALA A 93 24.48 5.78 -4.30
CA ALA A 93 25.73 6.19 -3.69
C ALA A 93 26.09 7.64 -4.06
N VAL A 94 26.06 8.55 -3.10
CA VAL A 94 26.49 9.94 -3.30
C VAL A 94 27.77 10.19 -2.52
N VAL A 95 28.86 10.44 -3.25
CA VAL A 95 30.15 10.84 -2.70
C VAL A 95 30.36 12.33 -3.00
N VAL A 96 30.59 13.12 -1.95
CA VAL A 96 30.77 14.56 -2.12
C VAL A 96 32.26 14.93 -2.23
N MET A 97 32.57 15.91 -3.07
CA MET A 97 33.89 16.49 -3.17
C MET A 97 33.92 17.83 -2.40
N THR A 98 34.93 18.03 -1.55
CA THR A 98 35.05 19.23 -0.72
C THR A 98 36.41 19.90 -0.90
N ALA A 99 36.47 21.24 -0.76
CA ALA A 99 37.74 21.96 -0.74
C ALA A 99 38.50 21.71 0.57
N TRP A 100 39.81 22.02 0.57
CA TRP A 100 40.66 21.93 1.74
C TRP A 100 40.12 22.78 2.92
N GLY A 101 40.02 22.15 4.10
CA GLY A 101 39.58 22.83 5.34
C GLY A 101 38.08 22.88 5.57
N SER A 102 37.24 22.25 4.73
CA SER A 102 35.77 22.26 4.82
C SER A 102 35.19 21.09 5.61
N VAL A 103 35.75 20.73 6.76
CA VAL A 103 35.29 19.60 7.58
C VAL A 103 33.82 19.79 7.99
N ASP A 104 33.43 21.00 8.39
CA ASP A 104 32.04 21.30 8.76
C ASP A 104 31.06 21.08 7.61
N LEU A 105 31.47 21.34 6.38
CA LEU A 105 30.66 21.13 5.19
C LEU A 105 30.52 19.63 4.87
N ALA A 106 31.59 18.87 5.02
CA ALA A 106 31.55 17.42 4.88
C ALA A 106 30.61 16.77 5.92
N VAL A 107 30.68 17.21 7.19
CA VAL A 107 29.78 16.75 8.25
C VAL A 107 28.33 17.08 7.92
N LYS A 108 28.02 18.28 7.44
CA LYS A 108 26.67 18.66 7.00
C LYS A 108 26.18 17.79 5.83
N ALA A 109 27.06 17.47 4.88
CA ALA A 109 26.73 16.59 3.76
C ALA A 109 26.42 15.16 4.25
N MET A 110 27.21 14.61 5.17
CA MET A 110 26.95 13.29 5.76
C MET A 110 25.58 13.26 6.46
N HIS A 111 25.22 14.28 7.23
CA HIS A 111 23.90 14.41 7.84
C HIS A 111 22.74 14.52 6.85
N ARG A 112 23.00 14.94 5.61
CA ARG A 112 22.01 15.02 4.54
C ARG A 112 21.99 13.82 3.61
N GLY A 113 22.73 12.74 3.97
CA GLY A 113 22.69 11.46 3.28
C GLY A 113 23.82 11.23 2.27
N ALA A 114 24.88 12.05 2.26
CA ALA A 114 26.10 11.66 1.55
C ALA A 114 26.65 10.36 2.14
N CYS A 115 27.08 9.45 1.26
CA CYS A 115 27.63 8.16 1.70
C CYS A 115 29.08 8.28 2.15
N ASP A 116 29.81 9.24 1.57
CA ASP A 116 31.21 9.53 1.89
C ASP A 116 31.63 10.90 1.32
N PHE A 117 32.83 11.34 1.63
CA PHE A 117 33.42 12.54 1.04
C PHE A 117 34.87 12.34 0.61
N VAL A 118 35.30 13.12 -0.36
CA VAL A 118 36.69 13.17 -0.84
C VAL A 118 37.15 14.62 -0.88
N GLN A 119 38.35 14.87 -0.36
CA GLN A 119 38.91 16.22 -0.31
C GLN A 119 39.68 16.55 -1.59
N LYS A 120 39.50 17.76 -2.12
CA LYS A 120 40.30 18.29 -3.24
C LYS A 120 41.60 18.94 -2.71
N PRO A 121 42.77 18.70 -3.30
CA PRO A 121 43.05 17.67 -4.31
C PRO A 121 43.04 16.27 -3.70
N TRP A 122 42.46 15.30 -4.41
CA TRP A 122 42.34 13.90 -3.95
C TRP A 122 43.54 13.05 -4.36
N ASP A 123 43.73 11.95 -3.64
CA ASP A 123 44.51 10.82 -4.12
C ASP A 123 43.64 9.93 -5.03
N ASN A 124 44.15 9.58 -6.21
CA ASN A 124 43.41 8.81 -7.20
C ASN A 124 42.98 7.43 -6.69
N THR A 125 43.85 6.77 -5.92
CA THR A 125 43.59 5.44 -5.37
C THR A 125 42.54 5.50 -4.29
N GLU A 126 42.56 6.52 -3.45
CA GLU A 126 41.55 6.76 -2.41
C GLU A 126 40.17 7.08 -3.01
N LEU A 127 40.10 7.96 -4.01
CA LEU A 127 38.84 8.27 -4.69
C LEU A 127 38.19 7.04 -5.31
N LEU A 128 38.95 6.23 -6.04
CA LEU A 128 38.47 5.01 -6.66
C LEU A 128 38.01 4.00 -5.61
N LYS A 129 38.75 3.83 -4.52
CA LYS A 129 38.40 2.95 -3.42
C LYS A 129 37.10 3.37 -2.75
N VAL A 130 36.90 4.68 -2.47
CA VAL A 130 35.67 5.22 -1.91
C VAL A 130 34.50 4.96 -2.84
N LEU A 131 34.63 5.29 -4.13
CA LEU A 131 33.56 5.04 -5.11
C LEU A 131 33.17 3.57 -5.17
N ASP A 132 34.16 2.64 -5.27
CA ASP A 132 33.86 1.21 -5.32
C ASP A 132 33.15 0.71 -4.07
N GLN A 133 33.62 1.12 -2.89
CA GLN A 133 33.00 0.73 -1.63
C GLN A 133 31.55 1.22 -1.51
N GLN A 134 31.31 2.49 -1.87
CA GLN A 134 29.96 3.07 -1.76
C GLN A 134 29.01 2.50 -2.81
N MET A 135 29.48 2.22 -4.03
CA MET A 135 28.68 1.54 -5.05
C MET A 135 28.31 0.10 -4.64
N GLN A 136 29.25 -0.66 -4.07
CA GLN A 136 28.96 -2.01 -3.57
C GLN A 136 27.90 -1.99 -2.47
N ARG A 137 28.01 -1.03 -1.54
CA ARG A 137 27.02 -0.83 -0.47
C ARG A 137 25.65 -0.47 -1.04
N SER A 138 25.60 0.46 -1.99
CA SER A 138 24.38 0.90 -2.69
C SER A 138 23.70 -0.27 -3.41
N ARG A 139 24.47 -1.07 -4.17
CA ARG A 139 23.96 -2.27 -4.85
C ARG A 139 23.38 -3.29 -3.86
N GLY A 140 24.01 -3.47 -2.72
CA GLY A 140 23.49 -4.32 -1.65
C GLY A 140 22.13 -3.83 -1.11
N LEU A 141 22.02 -2.53 -0.86
CA LEU A 141 20.76 -1.89 -0.40
C LEU A 141 19.65 -1.99 -1.45
N ARG A 142 19.95 -1.71 -2.74
CA ARG A 142 19.00 -1.85 -3.84
C ARG A 142 18.48 -3.28 -3.96
N LYS A 143 19.39 -4.25 -3.99
CA LYS A 143 19.03 -5.67 -4.08
C LYS A 143 18.14 -6.11 -2.91
N LYS A 144 18.45 -5.68 -1.70
CA LYS A 144 17.61 -5.96 -0.53
C LYS A 144 16.23 -5.36 -0.65
N ARG A 145 16.13 -4.09 -1.10
CA ARG A 145 14.86 -3.41 -1.32
C ARG A 145 14.01 -4.07 -2.41
N GLU A 146 14.64 -4.46 -3.51
CA GLU A 146 13.99 -5.19 -4.59
C GLU A 146 13.44 -6.54 -4.12
N GLN A 147 14.22 -7.28 -3.32
CA GLN A 147 13.76 -8.54 -2.72
C GLN A 147 12.58 -8.32 -1.77
N GLU A 148 12.66 -7.33 -0.87
CA GLU A 148 11.57 -7.00 0.04
C GLU A 148 10.30 -6.58 -0.72
N GLN A 149 10.43 -5.81 -1.80
CA GLN A 149 9.32 -5.43 -2.66
C GLN A 149 8.71 -6.63 -3.39
N GLN A 150 9.55 -7.53 -3.90
CA GLN A 150 9.10 -8.74 -4.57
C GLN A 150 8.33 -9.66 -3.60
N GLU A 151 8.86 -9.90 -2.40
CA GLU A 151 8.17 -10.69 -1.36
C GLU A 151 6.82 -10.09 -0.99
N GLN A 152 6.73 -8.76 -0.88
CA GLN A 152 5.46 -8.08 -0.63
C GLN A 152 4.47 -8.23 -1.80
N GLN A 153 4.95 -8.16 -3.05
CA GLN A 153 4.10 -8.35 -4.23
C GLN A 153 3.57 -9.78 -4.34
N GLU A 154 4.40 -10.78 -4.03
CA GLU A 154 4.00 -12.19 -3.98
C GLU A 154 2.94 -12.41 -2.88
N ALA A 155 3.14 -11.84 -1.70
CA ALA A 155 2.14 -11.90 -0.62
C ALA A 155 0.81 -11.25 -1.02
N ALA A 156 0.85 -10.11 -1.72
CA ALA A 156 -0.34 -9.44 -2.23
C ALA A 156 -1.08 -10.27 -3.30
N GLN A 157 -0.34 -11.00 -4.12
CA GLN A 157 -0.94 -11.90 -5.10
C GLN A 157 -1.66 -13.06 -4.42
N VAL A 158 -1.04 -13.67 -3.39
CA VAL A 158 -1.69 -14.71 -2.58
C VAL A 158 -2.94 -14.16 -1.91
N GLN A 159 -2.86 -13.01 -1.25
CA GLN A 159 -4.00 -12.40 -0.57
C GLN A 159 -5.16 -12.13 -1.53
N ARG A 160 -4.88 -11.58 -2.73
CA ARG A 160 -5.93 -11.37 -3.75
C ARG A 160 -6.60 -12.67 -4.19
N SER A 161 -5.90 -13.79 -4.21
CA SER A 161 -6.49 -15.09 -4.55
C SER A 161 -7.42 -15.65 -3.46
N LEU A 162 -7.36 -15.12 -2.25
CA LEU A 162 -8.27 -15.46 -1.14
C LEU A 162 -9.60 -14.71 -1.20
N MET A 163 -9.64 -13.57 -1.92
CA MET A 163 -10.88 -12.80 -2.10
C MET A 163 -11.81 -13.50 -3.10
N PRO A 164 -13.14 -13.25 -3.03
CA PRO A 164 -14.08 -13.85 -3.95
C PRO A 164 -13.78 -13.44 -5.40
N GLY A 165 -13.95 -14.38 -6.32
CA GLY A 165 -13.90 -14.15 -7.76
C GLY A 165 -15.22 -13.58 -8.29
N GLU A 166 -15.79 -14.22 -9.32
CA GLU A 166 -17.14 -13.92 -9.79
C GLU A 166 -18.18 -14.20 -8.70
N ILE A 167 -19.09 -13.25 -8.50
CA ILE A 167 -20.18 -13.37 -7.52
C ILE A 167 -21.41 -13.89 -8.27
N ASP A 168 -21.82 -15.11 -7.93
CA ASP A 168 -23.05 -15.72 -8.44
C ASP A 168 -24.18 -15.45 -7.42
N ALA A 169 -24.97 -14.41 -7.69
CA ALA A 169 -26.03 -13.99 -6.80
C ALA A 169 -27.34 -14.74 -7.07
N PRO A 170 -28.15 -15.06 -6.05
CA PRO A 170 -29.49 -15.61 -6.23
C PRO A 170 -30.40 -14.67 -7.05
N ASN A 171 -31.44 -15.26 -7.65
CA ASN A 171 -32.43 -14.47 -8.39
C ASN A 171 -33.03 -13.35 -7.52
N GLY A 172 -33.19 -12.16 -8.10
CA GLY A 172 -33.70 -10.99 -7.39
C GLY A 172 -32.65 -10.20 -6.62
N LEU A 173 -31.38 -10.65 -6.63
CA LEU A 173 -30.26 -9.91 -6.05
C LEU A 173 -29.22 -9.60 -7.13
N ASP A 174 -28.67 -8.39 -7.08
CA ASP A 174 -27.52 -7.96 -7.84
C ASP A 174 -26.46 -7.50 -6.83
N ILE A 175 -25.28 -8.15 -6.83
CA ILE A 175 -24.26 -7.94 -5.81
C ILE A 175 -22.94 -7.54 -6.49
N ALA A 176 -22.37 -6.44 -6.03
CA ALA A 176 -21.06 -5.99 -6.46
C ALA A 176 -20.21 -5.61 -5.26
N ALA A 177 -18.92 -5.94 -5.32
CA ALA A 177 -17.98 -5.64 -4.25
C ALA A 177 -16.65 -5.14 -4.80
N SER A 178 -15.89 -4.43 -3.99
CA SER A 178 -14.54 -3.99 -4.29
C SER A 178 -13.75 -3.79 -3.00
N SER A 179 -12.47 -4.09 -3.05
CA SER A 179 -11.51 -3.79 -1.99
C SER A 179 -10.26 -3.19 -2.61
N GLN A 180 -9.82 -2.05 -2.06
CA GLN A 180 -8.59 -1.35 -2.43
C GLN A 180 -7.72 -1.20 -1.21
N SER A 181 -6.57 -1.88 -1.20
CA SER A 181 -5.63 -1.76 -0.09
C SER A 181 -4.83 -0.46 -0.19
N ALA A 182 -4.69 0.25 0.93
CA ALA A 182 -3.83 1.43 1.05
C ALA A 182 -2.33 1.09 0.94
N ARG A 183 -1.96 -0.18 1.19
CA ARG A 183 -0.60 -0.72 1.06
C ARG A 183 -0.58 -1.90 0.10
N THR A 184 0.58 -2.54 -0.03
CA THR A 184 0.75 -3.74 -0.87
C THR A 184 -0.15 -4.88 -0.43
N VAL A 185 -0.35 -5.07 0.88
CA VAL A 185 -1.29 -6.01 1.50
C VAL A 185 -2.13 -5.28 2.55
N GLY A 186 -3.39 -5.70 2.72
CA GLY A 186 -4.39 -5.05 3.58
C GLY A 186 -4.92 -5.93 4.71
N GLY A 187 -5.63 -5.29 5.65
CA GLY A 187 -6.36 -5.95 6.74
C GLY A 187 -7.81 -6.26 6.38
N ASP A 188 -8.36 -5.56 5.42
CA ASP A 188 -9.75 -5.73 5.00
C ASP A 188 -10.03 -7.08 4.38
N TYR A 189 -11.19 -7.61 4.70
CA TYR A 189 -11.74 -8.82 4.10
C TYR A 189 -13.19 -8.62 3.73
N TYR A 190 -13.58 -9.12 2.57
CA TYR A 190 -14.98 -9.34 2.22
C TYR A 190 -15.17 -10.67 1.53
N ASP A 191 -16.36 -11.22 1.64
CA ASP A 191 -16.70 -12.45 0.93
C ASP A 191 -18.19 -12.53 0.62
N VAL A 192 -18.49 -13.29 -0.44
CA VAL A 192 -19.83 -13.64 -0.86
C VAL A 192 -19.85 -15.15 -1.09
N VAL A 193 -20.47 -15.90 -0.15
CA VAL A 193 -20.38 -17.35 -0.08
C VAL A 193 -21.71 -17.98 -0.38
N PRO A 194 -21.87 -18.74 -1.48
CA PRO A 194 -23.08 -19.53 -1.72
C PRO A 194 -23.25 -20.61 -0.65
N LEU A 195 -24.46 -20.65 -0.04
CA LEU A 195 -24.79 -21.62 1.02
C LEU A 195 -25.68 -22.77 0.52
N GLY A 196 -25.94 -22.80 -0.78
CA GLY A 196 -26.84 -23.76 -1.43
C GLY A 196 -28.31 -23.32 -1.44
N GLY A 197 -29.04 -23.77 -2.45
CA GLY A 197 -30.37 -23.25 -2.76
C GLY A 197 -30.32 -21.79 -3.15
N GLU A 198 -31.28 -21.01 -2.67
CA GLU A 198 -31.36 -19.54 -2.88
C GLU A 198 -30.68 -18.75 -1.73
N ARG A 199 -29.81 -19.39 -0.93
CA ARG A 199 -29.16 -18.72 0.20
C ARG A 199 -27.71 -18.33 -0.12
N ILE A 200 -27.36 -17.12 0.30
CA ILE A 200 -26.02 -16.57 0.15
C ILE A 200 -25.59 -15.86 1.44
N ALA A 201 -24.33 -16.07 1.83
CA ALA A 201 -23.72 -15.29 2.89
C ALA A 201 -22.93 -14.14 2.31
N ILE A 202 -23.01 -12.98 2.96
CA ILE A 202 -22.17 -11.82 2.71
C ILE A 202 -21.43 -11.46 3.99
N CYS A 203 -20.16 -11.13 3.89
CA CYS A 203 -19.41 -10.65 5.04
C CYS A 203 -18.39 -9.59 4.68
N ILE A 204 -18.08 -8.75 5.64
CA ILE A 204 -17.06 -7.72 5.56
C ILE A 204 -16.38 -7.58 6.92
N ALA A 205 -15.09 -7.35 6.92
CA ALA A 205 -14.28 -7.20 8.12
C ALA A 205 -13.13 -6.22 7.91
N ASP A 206 -12.71 -5.60 9.01
CA ASP A 206 -11.46 -4.85 9.10
C ASP A 206 -10.64 -5.34 10.30
N VAL A 207 -9.37 -5.61 10.05
CA VAL A 207 -8.38 -6.06 11.04
C VAL A 207 -7.58 -4.86 11.53
N VAL A 208 -7.63 -4.58 12.82
CA VAL A 208 -6.88 -3.48 13.42
C VAL A 208 -5.39 -3.51 13.06
N GLY A 209 -4.91 -2.41 12.45
CA GLY A 209 -3.54 -2.24 11.99
C GLY A 209 -3.38 -2.52 10.50
N LYS A 210 -2.17 -2.38 9.97
CA LYS A 210 -1.90 -2.36 8.53
C LYS A 210 -0.74 -3.28 8.15
N GLY A 211 -0.71 -3.68 6.89
CA GLY A 211 0.38 -4.46 6.30
C GLY A 211 0.37 -5.93 6.69
N MET A 212 1.52 -6.60 6.70
CA MET A 212 1.66 -8.05 6.78
C MET A 212 0.96 -8.69 7.99
N ALA A 213 1.03 -8.06 9.16
CA ALA A 213 0.41 -8.59 10.37
C ALA A 213 -1.14 -8.62 10.26
N ALA A 214 -1.73 -7.56 9.71
CA ALA A 214 -3.17 -7.51 9.47
C ALA A 214 -3.58 -8.51 8.38
N ALA A 215 -2.81 -8.62 7.30
CA ALA A 215 -3.05 -9.57 6.21
C ALA A 215 -3.04 -11.03 6.67
N LEU A 216 -2.17 -11.41 7.61
CA LEU A 216 -2.14 -12.77 8.19
C LEU A 216 -3.38 -13.06 9.02
N LEU A 217 -3.83 -12.10 9.83
CA LEU A 217 -5.06 -12.23 10.63
C LEU A 217 -6.29 -12.29 9.74
N MET A 218 -6.34 -11.48 8.69
CA MET A 218 -7.38 -11.51 7.67
C MET A 218 -7.46 -12.89 7.00
N SER A 219 -6.32 -13.47 6.61
CA SER A 219 -6.26 -14.80 6.00
C SER A 219 -6.77 -15.89 6.94
N ASN A 220 -6.48 -15.77 8.24
CA ASN A 220 -7.01 -16.70 9.26
C ASN A 220 -8.53 -16.55 9.39
N LEU A 221 -9.06 -15.33 9.42
CA LEU A 221 -10.50 -15.04 9.41
C LEU A 221 -11.17 -15.65 8.17
N GLN A 222 -10.63 -15.38 6.99
CA GLN A 222 -11.14 -15.88 5.71
C GLN A 222 -11.25 -17.41 5.71
N ALA A 223 -10.20 -18.11 6.14
CA ALA A 223 -10.19 -19.57 6.22
C ALA A 223 -11.26 -20.11 7.19
N ALA A 224 -11.42 -19.48 8.36
CA ALA A 224 -12.45 -19.83 9.34
C ALA A 224 -13.86 -19.62 8.78
N VAL A 225 -14.13 -18.46 8.16
CA VAL A 225 -15.43 -18.16 7.55
C VAL A 225 -15.76 -19.16 6.44
N ARG A 226 -14.85 -19.38 5.50
CA ARG A 226 -15.06 -20.31 4.37
C ARG A 226 -15.30 -21.76 4.82
N MET A 227 -14.65 -22.17 5.90
CA MET A 227 -14.85 -23.52 6.46
C MET A 227 -16.18 -23.65 7.20
N LEU A 228 -16.61 -22.63 7.93
CA LEU A 228 -17.80 -22.67 8.79
C LEU A 228 -19.10 -22.35 8.05
N ALA A 229 -19.08 -21.39 7.13
CA ALA A 229 -20.27 -20.87 6.46
C ALA A 229 -21.18 -21.96 5.84
N PRO A 230 -20.67 -23.01 5.17
CA PRO A 230 -21.53 -24.06 4.61
C PRO A 230 -22.20 -24.93 5.67
N HIS A 231 -21.73 -24.92 6.91
CA HIS A 231 -22.15 -25.85 7.96
C HIS A 231 -22.94 -25.18 9.09
N VAL A 232 -22.84 -23.87 9.21
CA VAL A 232 -23.49 -23.06 10.27
C VAL A 232 -24.64 -22.27 9.69
N THR A 233 -25.83 -22.49 10.25
CA THR A 233 -27.07 -21.89 9.73
C THR A 233 -27.28 -20.45 10.25
N HIS A 234 -26.90 -20.19 11.51
CA HIS A 234 -27.16 -18.95 12.20
C HIS A 234 -25.94 -18.02 12.24
N PRO A 235 -26.04 -16.76 11.80
CA PRO A 235 -24.97 -15.80 11.85
C PRO A 235 -24.27 -15.67 13.22
N ARG A 236 -25.04 -15.65 14.31
CA ARG A 236 -24.49 -15.59 15.67
C ARG A 236 -23.58 -16.78 16.01
N GLU A 237 -23.96 -18.00 15.58
CA GLU A 237 -23.19 -19.20 15.83
C GLU A 237 -21.86 -19.17 15.05
N LEU A 238 -21.90 -18.70 13.82
CA LEU A 238 -20.69 -18.49 13.02
C LEU A 238 -19.77 -17.47 13.71
N CYS A 239 -20.30 -16.33 14.13
CA CYS A 239 -19.51 -15.32 14.85
C CYS A 239 -18.92 -15.85 16.15
N ASN A 240 -19.66 -16.65 16.95
CA ASN A 240 -19.15 -17.30 18.15
C ASN A 240 -17.96 -18.22 17.82
N GLN A 241 -18.09 -19.11 16.84
CA GLN A 241 -17.03 -20.04 16.44
C GLN A 241 -15.81 -19.33 15.85
N VAL A 242 -16.03 -18.31 15.02
CA VAL A 242 -14.94 -17.47 14.48
C VAL A 242 -14.23 -16.70 15.59
N ASN A 243 -14.98 -16.17 16.57
CA ASN A 243 -14.39 -15.51 17.74
C ASN A 243 -13.50 -16.45 18.56
N ASP A 244 -13.92 -17.70 18.74
CA ASP A 244 -13.10 -18.73 19.41
C ASP A 244 -11.77 -18.97 18.68
N VAL A 245 -11.82 -19.07 17.33
CA VAL A 245 -10.62 -19.23 16.49
C VAL A 245 -9.70 -18.02 16.62
N VAL A 246 -10.23 -16.81 16.45
CA VAL A 246 -9.45 -15.56 16.52
C VAL A 246 -8.87 -15.35 17.91
N SER A 247 -9.68 -15.57 18.96
CA SER A 247 -9.26 -15.39 20.36
C SER A 247 -8.22 -16.42 20.82
N SER A 248 -8.22 -17.63 20.25
CA SER A 248 -7.24 -18.68 20.59
C SER A 248 -5.81 -18.32 20.17
N HIS A 249 -5.66 -17.46 19.19
CA HIS A 249 -4.38 -16.96 18.66
C HIS A 249 -4.21 -15.45 18.88
N ALA A 250 -4.93 -14.90 19.87
CA ALA A 250 -4.97 -13.46 20.11
C ALA A 250 -3.58 -12.87 20.36
N VAL A 251 -3.22 -11.89 19.54
CA VAL A 251 -2.06 -11.02 19.76
C VAL A 251 -2.54 -9.78 20.51
N PRO A 252 -1.91 -9.37 21.61
CA PRO A 252 -2.33 -8.22 22.37
C PRO A 252 -2.53 -6.97 21.52
N GLY A 253 -3.69 -6.31 21.65
CA GLY A 253 -4.04 -5.11 20.88
C GLY A 253 -4.47 -5.40 19.42
N LYS A 254 -4.70 -6.66 19.05
CA LYS A 254 -5.26 -7.05 17.76
C LYS A 254 -6.69 -7.55 17.93
N PHE A 255 -7.59 -7.03 17.12
CA PHE A 255 -8.99 -7.40 17.04
C PHE A 255 -9.49 -7.22 15.61
N ILE A 256 -10.69 -7.72 15.33
CA ILE A 256 -11.31 -7.67 14.01
C ILE A 256 -12.73 -7.17 14.17
N SER A 257 -13.10 -6.10 13.47
CA SER A 257 -14.50 -5.74 13.29
C SER A 257 -15.09 -6.60 12.18
N PHE A 258 -16.27 -7.18 12.40
CA PHE A 258 -16.81 -8.18 11.48
C PHE A 258 -18.32 -8.09 11.35
N PHE A 259 -18.82 -8.06 10.13
CA PHE A 259 -20.22 -8.23 9.81
C PHE A 259 -20.42 -9.52 9.01
N TYR A 260 -21.40 -10.32 9.40
CA TYR A 260 -21.80 -11.52 8.66
C TYR A 260 -23.31 -11.58 8.54
N GLY A 261 -23.82 -11.68 7.31
CA GLY A 261 -25.24 -11.77 7.02
C GLY A 261 -25.56 -12.91 6.05
N VAL A 262 -26.67 -13.59 6.28
CA VAL A 262 -27.21 -14.60 5.38
C VAL A 262 -28.51 -14.07 4.77
N ILE A 263 -28.53 -14.01 3.45
CA ILE A 263 -29.72 -13.60 2.67
C ILE A 263 -30.36 -14.88 2.11
N ASP A 264 -31.64 -15.06 2.37
CA ASP A 264 -32.48 -16.07 1.74
C ASP A 264 -33.26 -15.41 0.59
N GLY A 265 -32.86 -15.70 -0.64
CA GLY A 265 -33.45 -15.16 -1.86
C GLY A 265 -34.90 -15.61 -2.08
N SER A 266 -35.33 -16.75 -1.50
CA SER A 266 -36.71 -17.24 -1.61
C SER A 266 -37.69 -16.44 -0.76
N THR A 267 -37.24 -15.93 0.39
CA THR A 267 -38.06 -15.15 1.34
C THR A 267 -37.72 -13.67 1.31
N MET A 268 -36.63 -13.26 0.64
CA MET A 268 -36.07 -11.92 0.66
C MET A 268 -35.86 -11.42 2.10
N ARG A 269 -35.33 -12.28 2.95
CA ARG A 269 -35.01 -11.98 4.35
C ARG A 269 -33.50 -12.12 4.57
N MET A 270 -32.93 -11.19 5.30
CA MET A 270 -31.55 -11.26 5.77
C MET A 270 -31.52 -11.42 7.29
N THR A 271 -30.81 -12.46 7.76
CA THR A 271 -30.41 -12.60 9.15
C THR A 271 -28.95 -12.22 9.26
N TYR A 272 -28.56 -11.39 10.24
CA TYR A 272 -27.19 -10.92 10.36
C TYR A 272 -26.73 -10.77 11.81
N THR A 273 -25.39 -10.81 11.99
CA THR A 273 -24.66 -10.47 13.20
C THR A 273 -23.62 -9.42 12.84
N ASN A 274 -23.51 -8.38 13.66
CA ASN A 274 -22.49 -7.35 13.50
C ASN A 274 -21.60 -7.31 14.75
N ALA A 275 -20.42 -7.86 14.65
CA ALA A 275 -19.40 -7.90 15.68
C ALA A 275 -18.54 -6.60 15.64
N GLY A 276 -19.15 -5.48 16.03
CA GLY A 276 -18.46 -4.20 16.15
C GLY A 276 -17.98 -3.56 14.85
N HIS A 277 -18.53 -3.95 13.70
CA HIS A 277 -18.19 -3.37 12.40
C HIS A 277 -19.03 -2.12 12.11
N ASN A 278 -18.56 -1.27 11.18
CA ASN A 278 -19.33 -0.14 10.67
C ASN A 278 -20.75 -0.56 10.30
N TRP A 279 -21.72 0.25 10.68
CA TRP A 279 -23.13 -0.11 10.47
C TRP A 279 -23.50 -0.05 8.99
N PRO A 280 -23.87 -1.16 8.36
CA PRO A 280 -24.33 -1.13 6.97
C PRO A 280 -25.50 -0.18 6.77
N VAL A 281 -25.51 0.47 5.63
CA VAL A 281 -26.60 1.39 5.21
C VAL A 281 -27.59 0.62 4.36
N LEU A 282 -28.84 0.54 4.80
CA LEU A 282 -29.98 0.06 4.02
C LEU A 282 -30.80 1.25 3.53
N ALA A 283 -30.65 1.59 2.26
CA ALA A 283 -31.44 2.62 1.60
C ALA A 283 -32.69 2.02 0.96
N ARG A 284 -33.85 2.62 1.25
CA ARG A 284 -35.16 2.24 0.72
C ARG A 284 -35.71 3.35 -0.17
N THR A 285 -36.53 2.97 -1.14
CA THR A 285 -37.24 3.96 -1.97
C THR A 285 -38.12 4.89 -1.11
N GLY A 286 -37.99 6.21 -1.31
CA GLY A 286 -38.72 7.22 -0.53
C GLY A 286 -37.89 7.94 0.54
N ASP A 287 -36.56 8.09 0.32
CA ASP A 287 -35.60 8.83 1.16
C ASP A 287 -35.41 8.27 2.59
N PHE A 288 -35.73 7.01 2.81
CA PHE A 288 -35.52 6.35 4.08
C PHE A 288 -34.23 5.53 4.04
N CYS A 289 -33.26 5.88 4.90
CA CYS A 289 -32.06 5.10 5.14
C CYS A 289 -32.02 4.60 6.57
N GLU A 290 -31.83 3.31 6.73
CA GLU A 290 -31.67 2.63 8.01
C GLU A 290 -30.22 2.19 8.18
N ARG A 291 -29.65 2.38 9.37
CA ARG A 291 -28.33 1.85 9.74
C ARG A 291 -28.53 0.57 10.53
N LEU A 292 -27.94 -0.51 10.08
CA LEU A 292 -28.04 -1.83 10.74
C LEU A 292 -27.15 -1.89 11.96
N SER A 293 -27.60 -1.25 13.05
CA SER A 293 -26.87 -1.13 14.30
C SER A 293 -26.69 -2.46 15.04
N SER A 294 -25.63 -2.60 15.81
CA SER A 294 -25.37 -3.68 16.75
C SER A 294 -24.69 -3.15 18.00
N ASP A 295 -24.88 -3.89 19.10
CA ASP A 295 -24.22 -3.63 20.39
C ASP A 295 -23.18 -4.70 20.72
N ASP A 296 -22.87 -5.61 19.78
CA ASP A 296 -21.88 -6.67 19.97
C ASP A 296 -20.43 -6.14 19.86
N VAL A 297 -19.53 -6.83 20.54
CA VAL A 297 -18.11 -6.48 20.57
C VAL A 297 -17.36 -7.05 19.37
N VAL A 298 -16.22 -6.43 19.02
CA VAL A 298 -15.32 -6.91 17.96
C VAL A 298 -14.73 -8.30 18.30
N LEU A 299 -14.43 -9.08 17.28
CA LEU A 299 -13.83 -10.42 17.42
C LEU A 299 -12.42 -10.31 18.05
N GLY A 300 -12.09 -11.28 18.90
CA GLY A 300 -10.75 -11.40 19.50
C GLY A 300 -10.55 -10.61 20.80
N THR A 301 -11.53 -9.83 21.27
CA THR A 301 -11.44 -9.03 22.51
C THR A 301 -11.97 -9.77 23.72
N VAL A 302 -13.10 -10.44 23.60
CA VAL A 302 -13.74 -11.19 24.69
C VAL A 302 -14.02 -12.60 24.21
N ARG A 303 -13.29 -13.59 24.75
CA ARG A 303 -13.29 -14.97 24.26
C ARG A 303 -14.65 -15.67 24.31
N GLU A 304 -15.41 -15.47 25.36
CA GLU A 304 -16.68 -16.16 25.61
C GLU A 304 -17.87 -15.21 25.42
N TRP A 305 -17.74 -14.24 24.46
CA TRP A 305 -18.84 -13.35 24.12
C TRP A 305 -19.91 -14.11 23.35
N GLU A 306 -21.17 -13.96 23.74
CA GLU A 306 -22.33 -14.49 23.01
C GLU A 306 -22.86 -13.44 22.04
N TYR A 307 -22.66 -13.65 20.74
CA TYR A 307 -23.16 -12.75 19.69
C TYR A 307 -24.64 -12.88 19.48
N HIS A 308 -25.26 -11.78 19.04
CA HIS A 308 -26.68 -11.70 18.77
C HIS A 308 -26.93 -11.59 17.28
N GLU A 309 -28.09 -12.07 16.83
CA GLU A 309 -28.53 -11.92 15.44
C GLU A 309 -29.78 -11.05 15.36
N LYS A 310 -29.91 -10.33 14.26
CA LYS A 310 -31.08 -9.53 13.89
C LYS A 310 -31.59 -9.96 12.53
N GLU A 311 -32.84 -9.70 12.25
CA GLU A 311 -33.49 -9.99 10.97
C GLU A 311 -34.04 -8.73 10.34
N ILE A 312 -33.95 -8.66 9.03
CA ILE A 312 -34.60 -7.60 8.22
C ILE A 312 -35.23 -8.20 6.97
N ASP A 313 -36.34 -7.64 6.55
CA ASP A 313 -36.96 -7.93 5.26
C ASP A 313 -36.37 -7.00 4.19
N LEU A 314 -35.89 -7.57 3.10
CA LEU A 314 -35.40 -6.88 1.91
C LEU A 314 -36.56 -6.71 0.92
N ARG A 315 -36.66 -5.55 0.26
CA ARG A 315 -37.72 -5.22 -0.67
C ARG A 315 -37.18 -4.84 -2.03
N PRO A 316 -37.89 -5.11 -3.12
CA PRO A 316 -37.50 -4.63 -4.43
C PRO A 316 -37.23 -3.11 -4.42
N GLY A 317 -36.08 -2.74 -4.97
CA GLY A 317 -35.58 -1.36 -4.96
C GLY A 317 -34.66 -1.00 -3.80
N ASP A 318 -34.53 -1.84 -2.76
CA ASP A 318 -33.59 -1.62 -1.67
C ASP A 318 -32.12 -1.69 -2.14
N ARG A 319 -31.27 -0.89 -1.48
CA ARG A 319 -29.81 -0.94 -1.63
C ARG A 319 -29.18 -1.12 -0.25
N LEU A 320 -28.53 -2.26 -0.05
CA LEU A 320 -27.73 -2.51 1.15
C LEU A 320 -26.25 -2.27 0.84
N VAL A 321 -25.61 -1.40 1.59
CA VAL A 321 -24.20 -1.03 1.42
C VAL A 321 -23.46 -1.34 2.70
N LEU A 322 -22.52 -2.28 2.60
CA LEU A 322 -21.54 -2.60 3.66
C LEU A 322 -20.21 -1.95 3.27
N PHE A 323 -19.50 -1.40 4.23
CA PHE A 323 -18.26 -0.66 3.99
C PHE A 323 -17.33 -0.69 5.19
N THR A 324 -16.03 -0.58 4.95
CA THR A 324 -15.01 -0.36 5.99
C THR A 324 -14.77 1.14 6.19
N ASP A 325 -14.16 1.50 7.30
CA ASP A 325 -13.91 2.90 7.68
C ASP A 325 -13.05 3.67 6.66
N GLY A 326 -12.17 2.97 5.90
CA GLY A 326 -11.41 3.60 4.83
C GLY A 326 -12.24 4.28 3.74
N ILE A 327 -13.54 3.96 3.61
CA ILE A 327 -14.47 4.70 2.76
C ILE A 327 -14.86 6.03 3.40
N THR A 328 -15.24 6.02 4.68
CA THR A 328 -15.79 7.20 5.38
C THR A 328 -14.73 8.08 6.00
N GLU A 329 -13.59 7.52 6.39
CA GLU A 329 -12.43 8.23 6.94
C GLU A 329 -11.45 8.72 5.86
N ALA A 330 -11.73 8.46 4.57
CA ALA A 330 -10.96 9.04 3.47
C ALA A 330 -10.90 10.56 3.63
N ALA A 331 -9.70 11.10 3.85
CA ALA A 331 -9.49 12.51 4.18
C ALA A 331 -8.93 13.30 3.00
N ASN A 332 -9.42 14.52 2.80
CA ASN A 332 -8.92 15.43 1.80
C ASN A 332 -7.61 16.13 2.25
N SER A 333 -7.03 16.96 1.38
CA SER A 333 -5.80 17.72 1.67
C SER A 333 -5.87 18.64 2.89
N HIS A 334 -7.07 18.94 3.40
CA HIS A 334 -7.31 19.76 4.61
C HIS A 334 -7.57 18.89 5.85
N GLY A 335 -7.54 17.55 5.72
CA GLY A 335 -7.80 16.62 6.81
C GLY A 335 -9.29 16.42 7.12
N ALA A 336 -10.20 16.86 6.24
CA ALA A 336 -11.62 16.60 6.42
C ALA A 336 -11.98 15.25 5.79
N GLU A 337 -12.62 14.38 6.57
CA GLU A 337 -13.09 13.06 6.17
C GLU A 337 -14.31 13.16 5.25
N LEU A 338 -14.54 12.13 4.42
CA LEU A 338 -15.76 12.01 3.62
C LEU A 338 -17.01 11.96 4.52
N GLY A 339 -16.95 11.14 5.56
CA GLY A 339 -17.99 10.97 6.57
C GLY A 339 -19.18 10.11 6.14
N GLU A 340 -19.81 9.47 7.12
CA GLU A 340 -20.97 8.58 6.87
C GLU A 340 -22.18 9.30 6.27
N ASP A 341 -22.47 10.54 6.65
CA ASP A 341 -23.62 11.27 6.14
C ASP A 341 -23.50 11.57 4.64
N ASN A 342 -22.29 11.82 4.15
CA ASN A 342 -22.03 11.96 2.72
C ASN A 342 -22.18 10.62 1.99
N LEU A 343 -21.73 9.51 2.58
CA LEU A 343 -21.97 8.18 2.03
C LEU A 343 -23.46 7.88 1.92
N VAL A 344 -24.25 8.11 2.98
CA VAL A 344 -25.71 7.95 2.98
C VAL A 344 -26.34 8.82 1.90
N GLY A 345 -25.90 10.08 1.77
CA GLY A 345 -26.37 10.99 0.72
C GLY A 345 -26.05 10.50 -0.70
N LEU A 346 -24.87 9.91 -0.91
CA LEU A 346 -24.49 9.31 -2.20
C LEU A 346 -25.38 8.11 -2.54
N VAL A 347 -25.61 7.21 -1.58
CA VAL A 347 -26.45 6.02 -1.76
C VAL A 347 -27.89 6.44 -2.07
N SER A 348 -28.47 7.35 -1.30
CA SER A 348 -29.84 7.82 -1.49
C SER A 348 -30.07 8.47 -2.87
N LYS A 349 -29.13 9.32 -3.29
CA LYS A 349 -29.22 10.00 -4.61
C LYS A 349 -29.12 9.02 -5.78
N ASN A 350 -28.44 7.90 -5.58
CA ASN A 350 -28.13 6.92 -6.63
C ASN A 350 -28.82 5.58 -6.42
N ILE A 351 -29.90 5.55 -5.65
CA ILE A 351 -30.62 4.31 -5.27
C ILE A 351 -31.13 3.50 -6.48
N GLN A 352 -31.31 4.14 -7.64
CA GLN A 352 -31.79 3.46 -8.86
C GLN A 352 -30.68 2.75 -9.64
N LEU A 353 -29.41 2.97 -9.30
CA LEU A 353 -28.30 2.36 -10.01
C LEU A 353 -28.22 0.85 -9.72
N PRO A 354 -27.75 0.03 -10.70
CA PRO A 354 -27.30 -1.32 -10.46
C PRO A 354 -26.19 -1.38 -9.40
N ALA A 355 -25.98 -2.53 -8.77
CA ALA A 355 -24.99 -2.66 -7.71
C ALA A 355 -23.56 -2.27 -8.16
N ALA A 356 -23.16 -2.67 -9.37
CA ALA A 356 -21.85 -2.32 -9.92
C ALA A 356 -21.66 -0.81 -10.10
N ASP A 357 -22.65 -0.14 -10.66
CA ASP A 357 -22.60 1.31 -10.93
C ASP A 357 -22.61 2.12 -9.62
N LEU A 358 -23.42 1.70 -8.64
CA LEU A 358 -23.46 2.35 -7.32
C LEU A 358 -22.14 2.17 -6.57
N LYS A 359 -21.57 0.95 -6.60
CA LYS A 359 -20.25 0.65 -6.05
C LYS A 359 -19.18 1.59 -6.67
N ASP A 360 -19.17 1.70 -8.00
CA ASP A 360 -18.17 2.54 -8.70
C ASP A 360 -18.38 4.04 -8.39
N CYS A 361 -19.63 4.48 -8.27
CA CYS A 361 -19.96 5.86 -7.87
C CYS A 361 -19.40 6.18 -6.46
N ILE A 362 -19.58 5.28 -5.49
CA ILE A 362 -19.07 5.46 -4.13
C ILE A 362 -17.52 5.51 -4.15
N LEU A 363 -16.88 4.53 -4.79
CA LEU A 363 -15.41 4.47 -4.86
C LEU A 363 -14.79 5.70 -5.54
N GLN A 364 -15.35 6.12 -6.68
CA GLN A 364 -14.86 7.31 -7.38
C GLN A 364 -15.04 8.58 -6.53
N SER A 365 -16.14 8.70 -5.79
CA SER A 365 -16.35 9.82 -4.89
C SER A 365 -15.33 9.81 -3.73
N THR A 366 -15.04 8.64 -3.15
CA THR A 366 -14.04 8.45 -2.10
C THR A 366 -12.65 8.83 -2.60
N LEU A 367 -12.22 8.28 -3.75
CA LEU A 367 -10.91 8.57 -4.34
C LEU A 367 -10.75 10.04 -4.73
N ALA A 368 -11.77 10.64 -5.33
CA ALA A 368 -11.75 12.06 -5.66
C ALA A 368 -11.64 12.94 -4.40
N HIS A 369 -12.27 12.53 -3.28
CA HIS A 369 -12.18 13.26 -2.02
C HIS A 369 -10.76 13.23 -1.43
N CYS A 370 -10.06 12.09 -1.49
CA CYS A 370 -8.72 11.93 -0.93
C CYS A 370 -7.58 12.12 -1.96
N ASN A 371 -7.86 12.68 -3.16
CA ASN A 371 -6.88 12.87 -4.24
C ASN A 371 -6.13 11.58 -4.62
N ASP A 372 -6.84 10.48 -4.74
CA ASP A 372 -6.35 9.13 -5.06
C ASP A 372 -5.36 8.54 -4.03
N VAL A 373 -5.25 9.12 -2.83
CA VAL A 373 -4.35 8.64 -1.78
C VAL A 373 -5.15 8.11 -0.60
N LEU A 374 -5.35 6.80 -0.58
CA LEU A 374 -5.97 6.12 0.54
C LEU A 374 -5.00 6.00 1.72
N VAL A 375 -5.45 6.36 2.91
CA VAL A 375 -4.71 6.21 4.17
C VAL A 375 -5.00 4.87 4.83
N ASP A 376 -6.20 4.33 4.63
CA ASP A 376 -6.63 3.00 5.07
C ASP A 376 -7.21 2.18 3.93
N ASP A 377 -7.34 0.86 4.16
CA ASP A 377 -7.95 -0.07 3.21
C ASP A 377 -9.43 0.30 3.01
N ALA A 378 -9.89 0.37 1.77
CA ALA A 378 -11.24 0.79 1.42
C ALA A 378 -11.99 -0.35 0.76
N THR A 379 -12.93 -0.94 1.49
CA THR A 379 -13.73 -2.09 1.03
C THR A 379 -15.21 -1.77 1.09
N LEU A 380 -15.94 -2.18 0.06
CA LEU A 380 -17.39 -2.09 0.08
C LEU A 380 -18.07 -3.23 -0.68
N ILE A 381 -19.29 -3.58 -0.21
CA ILE A 381 -20.22 -4.48 -0.88
C ILE A 381 -21.53 -3.72 -1.08
N VAL A 382 -22.06 -3.80 -2.27
CA VAL A 382 -23.41 -3.28 -2.61
C VAL A 382 -24.29 -4.44 -2.99
N VAL A 383 -25.44 -4.56 -2.32
CA VAL A 383 -26.51 -5.50 -2.67
C VAL A 383 -27.71 -4.69 -3.15
N ALA A 384 -28.08 -4.84 -4.41
CA ALA A 384 -29.28 -4.25 -4.99
C ALA A 384 -30.38 -5.31 -5.08
N VAL A 385 -31.51 -5.05 -4.47
CA VAL A 385 -32.70 -5.92 -4.56
C VAL A 385 -33.51 -5.51 -5.79
N GLN A 386 -33.80 -6.50 -6.67
CA GLN A 386 -34.49 -6.31 -7.94
C GLN A 386 -36.01 -6.50 -7.82
#